data_472d4c406a618a86cf943b38abe0bcce
#
_entry.id   472d4c406a618a86cf943b38abe0bcce
#
_cell.length_a   1.000
_cell.length_b   1.000
_cell.length_c   1.000
_cell.angle_alpha   90.00
_cell.angle_beta   90.00
_cell.angle_gamma   90.00
#
_symmetry.space_group_name_H-M   'P 1'
#
loop_
_entity.id
_entity.type
_entity.pdbx_description
1 polymer ?
#
loop_
_entity_poly.entity_id
_entity_poly.type
_entity_poly.pdbx_seq_one_letter_code
_entity_poly.pdbx_strand_id
1 'polypeptide(L)'
;GPNLNLLGEREQSQYGSITFDQLKNTFIQIRKYKEITKFLLARLIYNDGLITIFAFGGIYAAGTFGFSMQEIMIFAIVLNVSAGLGAFLMGFLDDVIGGKMTIQISNVGLIIACVIAVFSPNGNIVEFSIPVVGSIMITGKIMFWIAGVLIGIFSGPNQASSRSLMARFVPKDKVGEFFGFFAFSGKATSFLGPFLLGYLTKVFGSQRYGVAVVLVLLIIGAAILHYVDEDSGIEKGSK
;
A
#
# COMPACT_ATOMS: atom_id res chain seq x y z
N GLY A 1 -3.62 -21.35 -14.13
CA GLY A 1 -4.55 -20.41 -13.52
C GLY A 1 -5.90 -21.06 -13.28
N PRO A 2 -6.74 -20.59 -12.35
CA PRO A 2 -8.06 -21.17 -12.14
C PRO A 2 -8.88 -21.01 -13.43
N ASN A 3 -9.38 -22.14 -13.94
CA ASN A 3 -10.25 -22.12 -15.09
C ASN A 3 -11.63 -21.65 -14.61
N LEU A 4 -11.94 -20.38 -14.81
CA LEU A 4 -13.15 -19.73 -14.33
C LEU A 4 -14.44 -20.36 -14.89
N ASN A 5 -14.35 -21.02 -16.05
CA ASN A 5 -15.50 -21.71 -16.67
C ASN A 5 -15.97 -22.92 -15.87
N LEU A 6 -15.13 -23.45 -14.98
CA LEU A 6 -15.45 -24.62 -14.13
C LEU A 6 -15.86 -24.21 -12.70
N LEU A 7 -16.09 -22.92 -12.44
CA LEU A 7 -16.63 -22.47 -11.16
C LEU A 7 -18.05 -23.00 -10.98
N GLY A 8 -18.27 -23.73 -9.89
CA GLY A 8 -19.55 -24.40 -9.60
C GLY A 8 -19.63 -25.86 -10.07
N GLU A 9 -18.73 -26.32 -10.98
CA GLU A 9 -18.59 -27.72 -11.39
C GLU A 9 -17.52 -28.48 -10.58
N ARG A 10 -16.74 -27.73 -9.77
CA ARG A 10 -15.68 -28.28 -8.89
C ARG A 10 -16.26 -28.65 -7.53
N GLU A 11 -15.57 -29.54 -6.81
CA GLU A 11 -15.93 -29.91 -5.44
C GLU A 11 -16.09 -28.66 -4.56
N GLN A 12 -17.30 -28.41 -4.10
CA GLN A 12 -17.69 -27.26 -3.30
C GLN A 12 -16.92 -27.16 -1.97
N SER A 13 -16.48 -28.29 -1.43
CA SER A 13 -15.67 -28.35 -0.20
C SER A 13 -14.30 -27.71 -0.35
N GLN A 14 -13.72 -27.71 -1.56
CA GLN A 14 -12.38 -27.17 -1.84
C GLN A 14 -12.41 -25.78 -2.49
N TYR A 15 -13.43 -25.48 -3.29
CA TYR A 15 -13.45 -24.29 -4.16
C TYR A 15 -14.62 -23.32 -3.89
N GLY A 16 -15.50 -23.65 -2.94
CA GLY A 16 -16.70 -22.86 -2.63
C GLY A 16 -17.84 -23.07 -3.63
N SER A 17 -19.02 -22.55 -3.29
CA SER A 17 -20.27 -22.73 -4.05
C SER A 17 -20.51 -21.65 -5.11
N ILE A 18 -19.59 -20.70 -5.31
CA ILE A 18 -19.81 -19.55 -6.20
C ILE A 18 -19.69 -19.99 -7.66
N THR A 19 -20.77 -19.81 -8.44
CA THR A 19 -20.80 -20.06 -9.88
C THR A 19 -20.23 -18.87 -10.66
N PHE A 20 -19.83 -19.13 -11.93
CA PHE A 20 -19.36 -18.06 -12.83
C PHE A 20 -20.42 -16.98 -13.06
N ASP A 21 -21.70 -17.38 -13.17
CA ASP A 21 -22.80 -16.42 -13.34
C ASP A 21 -23.03 -15.56 -12.11
N GLN A 22 -22.83 -16.10 -10.91
CA GLN A 22 -22.86 -15.31 -9.67
C GLN A 22 -21.73 -14.29 -9.65
N LEU A 23 -20.51 -14.67 -10.00
CA LEU A 23 -19.37 -13.73 -10.10
C LEU A 23 -19.64 -12.63 -11.14
N LYS A 24 -20.20 -12.98 -12.30
CA LYS A 24 -20.57 -12.02 -13.35
C LYS A 24 -21.64 -11.05 -12.85
N ASN A 25 -22.66 -11.56 -12.18
CA ASN A 25 -23.74 -10.74 -11.62
C ASN A 25 -23.19 -9.81 -10.53
N THR A 26 -22.29 -10.27 -9.65
CA THR A 26 -21.67 -9.43 -8.63
C THR A 26 -20.77 -8.38 -9.26
N PHE A 27 -20.04 -8.70 -10.34
CA PHE A 27 -19.27 -7.72 -11.09
C PHE A 27 -20.14 -6.60 -11.69
N ILE A 28 -21.33 -6.94 -12.19
CA ILE A 28 -22.29 -5.96 -12.68
C ILE A 28 -22.88 -5.17 -11.50
N GLN A 29 -23.16 -5.82 -10.39
CA GLN A 29 -23.74 -5.22 -9.21
C GLN A 29 -22.77 -4.33 -8.41
N ILE A 30 -21.44 -4.54 -8.52
CA ILE A 30 -20.43 -3.74 -7.81
C ILE A 30 -20.60 -2.24 -8.08
N ARG A 31 -21.11 -1.89 -9.27
CA ARG A 31 -21.45 -0.51 -9.64
C ARG A 31 -22.55 0.10 -8.76
N LYS A 32 -23.38 -0.72 -8.11
CA LYS A 32 -24.41 -0.24 -7.16
C LYS A 32 -23.79 0.20 -5.84
N TYR A 33 -22.62 -0.36 -5.49
CA TYR A 33 -21.86 -0.05 -4.28
C TYR A 33 -20.75 0.94 -4.61
N LYS A 34 -21.14 2.18 -4.91
CA LYS A 34 -20.23 3.23 -5.39
C LYS A 34 -19.03 3.45 -4.47
N GLU A 35 -19.23 3.41 -3.15
CA GLU A 35 -18.17 3.66 -2.18
C GLU A 35 -17.16 2.50 -2.13
N ILE A 36 -17.63 1.25 -2.21
CA ILE A 36 -16.76 0.08 -2.37
C ILE A 36 -15.94 0.18 -3.66
N THR A 37 -16.58 0.56 -4.77
CA THR A 37 -15.90 0.70 -6.06
C THR A 37 -14.79 1.77 -6.01
N LYS A 38 -15.08 2.95 -5.45
CA LYS A 38 -14.08 4.01 -5.25
C LYS A 38 -12.94 3.54 -4.36
N PHE A 39 -13.27 2.87 -3.25
CA PHE A 39 -12.27 2.34 -2.33
C PHE A 39 -11.38 1.28 -2.99
N LEU A 40 -11.95 0.33 -3.72
CA LEU A 40 -11.19 -0.71 -4.43
C LEU A 40 -10.29 -0.09 -5.51
N LEU A 41 -10.75 0.97 -6.20
CA LEU A 41 -9.95 1.69 -7.18
C LEU A 41 -8.78 2.45 -6.52
N ALA A 42 -9.04 3.16 -5.42
CA ALA A 42 -8.00 3.82 -4.65
C ALA A 42 -6.95 2.80 -4.17
N ARG A 43 -7.43 1.69 -3.62
CA ARG A 43 -6.58 0.60 -3.11
C ARG A 43 -5.74 -0.05 -4.20
N LEU A 44 -6.31 -0.29 -5.37
CA LEU A 44 -5.59 -0.83 -6.53
C LEU A 44 -4.34 0.00 -6.82
N ILE A 45 -4.43 1.32 -6.74
CA ILE A 45 -3.34 2.24 -7.08
C ILE A 45 -2.34 2.39 -5.94
N TYR A 46 -2.78 2.71 -4.70
CA TYR A 46 -1.81 2.89 -3.61
C TYR A 46 -1.14 1.58 -3.19
N ASN A 47 -1.84 0.45 -3.30
CA ASN A 47 -1.27 -0.86 -2.98
C ASN A 47 -0.20 -1.30 -3.98
N ASP A 48 -0.32 -0.90 -5.26
CA ASP A 48 0.73 -1.12 -6.26
C ASP A 48 2.01 -0.35 -5.89
N GLY A 49 1.87 0.88 -5.39
CA GLY A 49 2.98 1.62 -4.79
C GLY A 49 3.61 0.87 -3.61
N LEU A 50 2.81 0.34 -2.68
CA LEU A 50 3.30 -0.45 -1.54
C LEU A 50 4.05 -1.71 -1.99
N ILE A 51 3.48 -2.48 -2.91
CA ILE A 51 4.14 -3.68 -3.46
C ILE A 51 5.48 -3.32 -4.07
N THR A 52 5.55 -2.21 -4.80
CA THR A 52 6.79 -1.73 -5.41
C THR A 52 7.85 -1.36 -4.38
N ILE A 53 7.48 -0.71 -3.28
CA ILE A 53 8.39 -0.41 -2.16
C ILE A 53 9.01 -1.70 -1.60
N PHE A 54 8.18 -2.69 -1.30
CA PHE A 54 8.66 -3.94 -0.70
C PHE A 54 9.48 -4.79 -1.67
N ALA A 55 9.14 -4.76 -2.97
CA ALA A 55 9.86 -5.53 -3.99
C ALA A 55 11.22 -4.90 -4.34
N PHE A 56 11.31 -3.58 -4.38
CA PHE A 56 12.48 -2.87 -4.92
C PHE A 56 13.25 -2.06 -3.88
N GLY A 57 12.75 -1.90 -2.66
CA GLY A 57 13.40 -1.13 -1.60
C GLY A 57 14.82 -1.61 -1.29
N GLY A 58 15.05 -2.92 -1.23
CA GLY A 58 16.38 -3.51 -1.04
C GLY A 58 17.33 -3.24 -2.22
N ILE A 59 16.83 -3.33 -3.46
CA ILE A 59 17.60 -3.03 -4.67
C ILE A 59 17.99 -1.55 -4.70
N TYR A 60 17.07 -0.66 -4.33
CA TYR A 60 17.31 0.76 -4.22
C TYR A 60 18.34 1.10 -3.12
N ALA A 61 18.23 0.42 -1.96
CA ALA A 61 19.19 0.55 -0.85
C ALA A 61 20.61 0.17 -1.29
N ALA A 62 20.76 -0.97 -1.98
CA ALA A 62 22.05 -1.42 -2.48
C ALA A 62 22.60 -0.50 -3.56
N GLY A 63 21.81 -0.20 -4.58
CA GLY A 63 22.26 0.53 -5.77
C GLY A 63 22.52 2.01 -5.53
N THR A 64 21.71 2.65 -4.65
CA THR A 64 21.81 4.10 -4.41
C THR A 64 22.65 4.44 -3.18
N PHE A 65 22.53 3.66 -2.10
CA PHE A 65 23.17 3.97 -0.81
C PHE A 65 24.30 3.00 -0.43
N GLY A 66 24.59 2.00 -1.28
CA GLY A 66 25.68 1.05 -1.03
C GLY A 66 25.44 0.13 0.17
N PHE A 67 24.18 -0.27 0.42
CA PHE A 67 23.88 -1.24 1.48
C PHE A 67 24.48 -2.60 1.13
N SER A 68 25.16 -3.21 2.10
CA SER A 68 25.57 -4.60 2.02
C SER A 68 24.37 -5.54 2.15
N MET A 69 24.54 -6.81 1.76
CA MET A 69 23.50 -7.82 1.90
C MET A 69 23.03 -7.97 3.35
N GLN A 70 23.95 -7.89 4.32
CA GLN A 70 23.62 -7.95 5.74
C GLN A 70 22.77 -6.76 6.18
N GLU A 71 23.11 -5.55 5.73
CA GLU A 71 22.30 -4.35 6.02
C GLU A 71 20.92 -4.42 5.42
N ILE A 72 20.76 -4.97 4.20
CA ILE A 72 19.45 -5.17 3.57
C ILE A 72 18.61 -6.16 4.38
N MET A 73 19.20 -7.25 4.87
CA MET A 73 18.50 -8.21 5.72
C MET A 73 18.02 -7.57 7.03
N ILE A 74 18.89 -6.82 7.70
CA ILE A 74 18.53 -6.09 8.94
C ILE A 74 17.45 -5.04 8.63
N PHE A 75 17.58 -4.31 7.52
CA PHE A 75 16.61 -3.32 7.07
C PHE A 75 15.23 -3.95 6.86
N ALA A 76 15.17 -5.12 6.21
CA ALA A 76 13.92 -5.84 6.01
C ALA A 76 13.28 -6.28 7.34
N ILE A 77 14.06 -6.73 8.31
CA ILE A 77 13.57 -7.10 9.65
C ILE A 77 13.02 -5.87 10.37
N VAL A 78 13.79 -4.77 10.41
CA VAL A 78 13.37 -3.51 11.05
C VAL A 78 12.08 -2.98 10.43
N LEU A 79 11.97 -3.00 9.11
CA LEU A 79 10.78 -2.56 8.37
C LEU A 79 9.55 -3.40 8.77
N ASN A 80 9.68 -4.73 8.83
CA ASN A 80 8.57 -5.61 9.19
C ASN A 80 8.17 -5.47 10.67
N VAL A 81 9.13 -5.34 11.59
CA VAL A 81 8.85 -5.07 13.01
C VAL A 81 8.14 -3.73 13.18
N SER A 82 8.62 -2.69 12.49
CA SER A 82 7.98 -1.37 12.48
C SER A 82 6.56 -1.44 11.92
N ALA A 83 6.30 -2.26 10.88
CA ALA A 83 4.97 -2.47 10.33
C ALA A 83 4.02 -3.13 11.33
N GLY A 84 4.49 -4.13 12.07
CA GLY A 84 3.71 -4.77 13.14
C GLY A 84 3.36 -3.79 14.26
N LEU A 85 4.35 -3.02 14.74
CA LEU A 85 4.14 -1.98 15.76
C LEU A 85 3.19 -0.89 15.27
N GLY A 86 3.37 -0.42 14.03
CA GLY A 86 2.49 0.57 13.41
C GLY A 86 1.05 0.07 13.31
N ALA A 87 0.85 -1.17 12.84
CA ALA A 87 -0.48 -1.77 12.75
C ALA A 87 -1.15 -1.90 14.13
N PHE A 88 -0.39 -2.29 15.16
CA PHE A 88 -0.89 -2.39 16.52
C PHE A 88 -1.30 -1.03 17.09
N LEU A 89 -0.42 -0.03 17.03
CA LEU A 89 -0.68 1.29 17.59
C LEU A 89 -1.80 2.03 16.85
N MET A 90 -1.79 1.99 15.52
CA MET A 90 -2.81 2.68 14.72
C MET A 90 -4.11 1.87 14.59
N GLY A 91 -4.15 0.61 15.03
CA GLY A 91 -5.40 -0.14 15.19
C GLY A 91 -6.37 0.55 16.14
N PHE A 92 -5.87 1.07 17.27
CA PHE A 92 -6.68 1.87 18.19
C PHE A 92 -7.19 3.18 17.55
N LEU A 93 -6.39 3.75 16.64
CA LEU A 93 -6.79 4.94 15.91
C LEU A 93 -7.92 4.64 14.91
N ASP A 94 -7.88 3.48 14.25
CA ASP A 94 -8.93 3.01 13.33
C ASP A 94 -10.29 2.91 14.03
N ASP A 95 -10.31 2.49 15.29
CA ASP A 95 -11.54 2.41 16.10
C ASP A 95 -12.10 3.79 16.46
N VAL A 96 -11.25 4.82 16.57
CA VAL A 96 -11.64 6.17 17.01
C VAL A 96 -11.99 7.08 15.84
N ILE A 97 -11.16 7.11 14.79
CA ILE A 97 -11.31 8.05 13.67
C ILE A 97 -11.83 7.41 12.38
N GLY A 98 -12.04 6.09 12.37
CA GLY A 98 -12.51 5.33 11.20
C GLY A 98 -11.39 4.86 10.28
N GLY A 99 -11.72 3.85 9.45
CA GLY A 99 -10.76 3.18 8.58
C GLY A 99 -10.26 4.05 7.44
N LYS A 100 -11.12 4.81 6.82
CA LYS A 100 -10.75 5.73 5.74
C LYS A 100 -9.67 6.73 6.20
N MET A 101 -9.89 7.36 7.37
CA MET A 101 -8.97 8.37 7.88
C MET A 101 -7.63 7.76 8.27
N THR A 102 -7.64 6.58 8.89
CA THR A 102 -6.42 5.83 9.25
C THR A 102 -5.61 5.46 7.99
N ILE A 103 -6.26 5.00 6.92
CA ILE A 103 -5.59 4.72 5.64
C ILE A 103 -5.04 6.02 5.03
N GLN A 104 -5.77 7.12 5.12
CA GLN A 104 -5.34 8.42 4.58
C GLN A 104 -4.10 8.95 5.30
N ILE A 105 -4.08 8.91 6.63
CA ILE A 105 -2.91 9.26 7.45
C ILE A 105 -1.72 8.37 7.09
N SER A 106 -1.97 7.07 6.94
CA SER A 106 -0.93 6.12 6.53
C SER A 106 -0.36 6.43 5.13
N ASN A 107 -1.21 6.77 4.17
CA ASN A 107 -0.76 7.19 2.83
C ASN A 107 0.09 8.46 2.89
N VAL A 108 -0.31 9.45 3.68
CA VAL A 108 0.48 10.68 3.87
C VAL A 108 1.84 10.36 4.49
N GLY A 109 1.87 9.52 5.53
CA GLY A 109 3.12 9.08 6.14
C GLY A 109 4.04 8.32 5.16
N LEU A 110 3.46 7.46 4.32
CA LEU A 110 4.21 6.76 3.26
C LEU A 110 4.74 7.73 2.19
N ILE A 111 3.97 8.73 1.79
CA ILE A 111 4.41 9.78 0.87
C ILE A 111 5.60 10.53 1.45
N ILE A 112 5.52 10.96 2.72
CA ILE A 112 6.63 11.65 3.41
C ILE A 112 7.87 10.75 3.45
N ALA A 113 7.71 9.48 3.82
CA ALA A 113 8.82 8.53 3.85
C ALA A 113 9.46 8.32 2.47
N CYS A 114 8.65 8.22 1.41
CA CYS A 114 9.15 8.12 0.04
C CYS A 114 9.85 9.40 -0.42
N VAL A 115 9.35 10.60 -0.05
CA VAL A 115 10.03 11.87 -0.31
C VAL A 115 11.42 11.86 0.34
N ILE A 116 11.51 11.50 1.63
CA ILE A 116 12.80 11.37 2.32
C ILE A 116 13.72 10.40 1.56
N ALA A 117 13.24 9.23 1.18
CA ALA A 117 14.04 8.22 0.47
C ALA A 117 14.54 8.73 -0.91
N VAL A 118 13.71 9.42 -1.68
CA VAL A 118 14.06 9.94 -3.01
C VAL A 118 15.06 11.08 -2.92
N PHE A 119 14.90 11.98 -1.96
CA PHE A 119 15.74 13.16 -1.79
C PHE A 119 16.95 12.95 -0.87
N SER A 120 17.12 11.76 -0.30
CA SER A 120 18.31 11.42 0.48
C SER A 120 19.60 11.55 -0.37
N PRO A 121 20.65 12.25 0.09
CA PRO A 121 21.86 12.49 -0.69
C PRO A 121 22.68 11.19 -0.90
N ASN A 122 23.33 11.06 -2.06
CA ASN A 122 24.23 9.94 -2.35
C ASN A 122 25.57 10.17 -1.66
N GLY A 123 25.81 9.50 -0.53
CA GLY A 123 27.12 9.48 0.13
C GLY A 123 27.57 10.80 0.76
N ASN A 124 26.90 11.91 0.50
CA ASN A 124 27.24 13.20 1.05
C ASN A 124 26.63 13.39 2.45
N ILE A 125 27.40 14.02 3.32
CA ILE A 125 26.90 14.45 4.63
C ILE A 125 26.06 15.70 4.41
N VAL A 126 24.81 15.69 4.89
CA VAL A 126 23.97 16.91 4.95
C VAL A 126 24.07 17.45 6.36
N GLU A 127 24.51 18.69 6.46
CA GLU A 127 24.54 19.43 7.72
C GLU A 127 23.19 20.11 7.94
N PHE A 128 22.45 19.68 8.96
CA PHE A 128 21.24 20.35 9.41
C PHE A 128 21.60 21.24 10.61
N SER A 129 21.58 22.54 10.40
CA SER A 129 21.73 23.51 11.50
C SER A 129 20.37 23.73 12.17
N ILE A 130 20.24 23.24 13.40
CA ILE A 130 19.06 23.50 14.24
C ILE A 130 19.45 24.60 15.23
N PRO A 131 18.73 25.75 15.26
CA PRO A 131 19.15 26.92 16.05
C PRO A 131 19.38 26.68 17.55
N VAL A 132 18.79 25.61 18.10
CA VAL A 132 18.85 25.30 19.54
C VAL A 132 19.76 24.12 19.85
N VAL A 133 20.03 23.22 18.89
CA VAL A 133 20.72 21.93 19.13
C VAL A 133 22.10 21.87 18.47
N GLY A 134 22.39 22.80 17.57
CA GLY A 134 23.63 22.79 16.79
C GLY A 134 23.50 22.05 15.45
N SER A 135 24.66 21.79 14.82
CA SER A 135 24.69 21.10 13.52
C SER A 135 24.65 19.59 13.69
N ILE A 136 23.67 18.94 13.08
CA ILE A 136 23.58 17.48 13.00
C ILE A 136 24.03 17.06 11.60
N MET A 137 25.05 16.22 11.52
CA MET A 137 25.53 15.61 10.28
C MET A 137 24.78 14.32 10.01
N ILE A 138 23.96 14.27 8.98
CA ILE A 138 23.18 13.09 8.60
C ILE A 138 23.64 12.61 7.21
N THR A 139 24.04 11.34 7.12
CA THR A 139 24.34 10.71 5.81
C THR A 139 23.07 10.29 5.11
N GLY A 140 23.09 10.23 3.75
CA GLY A 140 21.97 9.72 2.97
C GLY A 140 21.55 8.31 3.38
N LYS A 141 22.48 7.49 3.85
CA LYS A 141 22.23 6.15 4.38
C LYS A 141 21.37 6.19 5.66
N ILE A 142 21.65 7.10 6.57
CA ILE A 142 20.83 7.29 7.80
C ILE A 142 19.44 7.82 7.42
N MET A 143 19.35 8.78 6.49
CA MET A 143 18.05 9.27 6.01
C MET A 143 17.22 8.15 5.40
N PHE A 144 17.84 7.24 4.64
CA PHE A 144 17.15 6.08 4.08
C PHE A 144 16.70 5.09 5.16
N TRP A 145 17.48 4.90 6.24
CA TRP A 145 17.05 4.12 7.41
C TRP A 145 15.81 4.71 8.07
N ILE A 146 15.78 6.03 8.25
CA ILE A 146 14.62 6.75 8.81
C ILE A 146 13.40 6.55 7.89
N ALA A 147 13.58 6.73 6.58
CA ALA A 147 12.52 6.47 5.60
C ALA A 147 11.98 5.04 5.70
N GLY A 148 12.86 4.04 5.84
CA GLY A 148 12.47 2.64 6.00
C GLY A 148 11.62 2.38 7.25
N VAL A 149 12.02 2.94 8.39
CA VAL A 149 11.24 2.83 9.63
C VAL A 149 9.86 3.46 9.45
N LEU A 150 9.77 4.64 8.84
CA LEU A 150 8.50 5.31 8.55
C LEU A 150 7.65 4.49 7.57
N ILE A 151 8.24 3.93 6.51
CA ILE A 151 7.56 3.02 5.59
C ILE A 151 6.96 1.84 6.37
N GLY A 152 7.72 1.24 7.27
CA GLY A 152 7.23 0.19 8.16
C GLY A 152 6.01 0.67 8.96
N ILE A 153 6.19 1.72 9.77
CA ILE A 153 5.15 2.25 10.68
C ILE A 153 3.83 2.53 9.96
N PHE A 154 3.86 3.04 8.73
CA PHE A 154 2.65 3.41 8.00
C PHE A 154 2.13 2.32 7.05
N SER A 155 2.94 1.37 6.62
CA SER A 155 2.48 0.28 5.74
C SER A 155 1.61 -0.75 6.47
N GLY A 156 1.92 -1.05 7.72
CA GLY A 156 1.14 -1.98 8.54
C GLY A 156 -0.31 -1.55 8.71
N PRO A 157 -0.57 -0.36 9.28
CA PRO A 157 -1.92 0.16 9.45
C PRO A 157 -2.64 0.40 8.13
N ASN A 158 -1.95 0.86 7.08
CA ASN A 158 -2.54 0.98 5.75
C ASN A 158 -3.21 -0.32 5.30
N GLN A 159 -2.51 -1.45 5.44
CA GLN A 159 -3.04 -2.76 5.05
C GLN A 159 -4.10 -3.27 6.01
N ALA A 160 -3.93 -3.09 7.33
CA ALA A 160 -4.86 -3.54 8.35
C ALA A 160 -6.20 -2.80 8.23
N SER A 161 -6.17 -1.46 8.23
CA SER A 161 -7.38 -0.62 8.12
C SER A 161 -8.06 -0.76 6.75
N SER A 162 -7.31 -1.07 5.68
CA SER A 162 -7.92 -1.40 4.38
C SER A 162 -8.80 -2.65 4.46
N ARG A 163 -8.40 -3.67 5.21
CA ARG A 163 -9.20 -4.89 5.42
C ARG A 163 -10.39 -4.61 6.35
N SER A 164 -10.17 -3.85 7.41
CA SER A 164 -11.21 -3.43 8.36
C SER A 164 -12.29 -2.62 7.66
N LEU A 165 -11.92 -1.60 6.88
CA LEU A 165 -12.84 -0.79 6.10
C LEU A 165 -13.65 -1.62 5.10
N MET A 166 -13.00 -2.53 4.39
CA MET A 166 -13.68 -3.44 3.47
C MET A 166 -14.70 -4.30 4.19
N ALA A 167 -14.36 -4.85 5.36
CA ALA A 167 -15.27 -5.67 6.16
C ALA A 167 -16.50 -4.89 6.63
N ARG A 168 -16.35 -3.58 6.92
CA ARG A 168 -17.46 -2.68 7.30
C ARG A 168 -18.36 -2.32 6.11
N PHE A 169 -17.82 -2.29 4.89
CA PHE A 169 -18.55 -1.91 3.68
C PHE A 169 -19.36 -3.04 3.05
N VAL A 170 -18.98 -4.29 3.30
CA VAL A 170 -19.51 -5.44 2.58
C VAL A 170 -20.82 -5.94 3.21
N PRO A 171 -21.89 -6.15 2.40
CA PRO A 171 -23.10 -6.83 2.87
C PRO A 171 -22.81 -8.25 3.36
N LYS A 172 -23.45 -8.65 4.44
CA LYS A 172 -23.20 -9.93 5.12
C LYS A 172 -23.42 -11.15 4.23
N ASP A 173 -24.32 -11.07 3.26
CA ASP A 173 -24.65 -12.11 2.29
C ASP A 173 -23.66 -12.23 1.14
N LYS A 174 -22.73 -11.24 0.97
CA LYS A 174 -21.81 -11.15 -0.17
C LYS A 174 -20.32 -11.04 0.23
N VAL A 175 -19.99 -11.37 1.47
CA VAL A 175 -18.63 -11.21 2.02
C VAL A 175 -17.59 -11.90 1.14
N GLY A 176 -17.81 -13.16 0.75
CA GLY A 176 -16.85 -13.91 -0.05
C GLY A 176 -16.56 -13.29 -1.42
N GLU A 177 -17.61 -12.81 -2.11
CA GLU A 177 -17.50 -12.19 -3.43
C GLU A 177 -16.72 -10.88 -3.36
N PHE A 178 -17.09 -10.00 -2.44
CA PHE A 178 -16.44 -8.70 -2.31
C PHE A 178 -14.99 -8.79 -1.79
N PHE A 179 -14.69 -9.74 -0.89
CA PHE A 179 -13.29 -10.01 -0.52
C PHE A 179 -12.48 -10.61 -1.67
N GLY A 180 -13.12 -11.32 -2.61
CA GLY A 180 -12.52 -11.70 -3.89
C GLY A 180 -12.10 -10.48 -4.71
N PHE A 181 -12.97 -9.47 -4.84
CA PHE A 181 -12.62 -8.19 -5.50
C PHE A 181 -11.55 -7.41 -4.75
N PHE A 182 -11.59 -7.44 -3.42
CA PHE A 182 -10.54 -6.84 -2.59
C PHE A 182 -9.17 -7.50 -2.83
N ALA A 183 -9.10 -8.82 -2.89
CA ALA A 183 -7.88 -9.55 -3.22
C ALA A 183 -7.42 -9.26 -4.66
N PHE A 184 -8.36 -9.21 -5.62
CA PHE A 184 -8.08 -8.84 -7.00
C PHE A 184 -7.53 -7.41 -7.11
N SER A 185 -8.16 -6.41 -6.48
CA SER A 185 -7.69 -5.03 -6.49
C SER A 185 -6.28 -4.86 -5.92
N GLY A 186 -5.85 -5.77 -5.03
CA GLY A 186 -4.49 -5.75 -4.49
C GLY A 186 -3.43 -6.37 -5.39
N LYS A 187 -3.82 -7.04 -6.49
CA LYS A 187 -2.88 -7.78 -7.34
C LYS A 187 -3.02 -7.49 -8.83
N ALA A 188 -4.15 -6.94 -9.27
CA ALA A 188 -4.47 -6.77 -10.70
C ALA A 188 -3.42 -5.92 -11.44
N THR A 189 -2.90 -4.90 -10.79
CA THR A 189 -1.92 -3.96 -11.34
C THR A 189 -0.54 -4.11 -10.72
N SER A 190 -0.27 -5.13 -9.91
CA SER A 190 0.97 -5.26 -9.13
C SER A 190 2.26 -5.34 -9.97
N PHE A 191 2.14 -5.46 -11.27
CA PHE A 191 3.25 -5.38 -12.23
C PHE A 191 3.55 -3.94 -12.69
N LEU A 192 2.57 -3.01 -12.55
CA LEU A 192 2.66 -1.67 -13.15
C LEU A 192 3.72 -0.81 -12.44
N GLY A 193 3.72 -0.78 -11.12
CA GLY A 193 4.72 -0.06 -10.34
C GLY A 193 6.14 -0.55 -10.61
N PRO A 194 6.44 -1.86 -10.48
CA PRO A 194 7.72 -2.45 -10.85
C PRO A 194 8.14 -2.17 -12.29
N PHE A 195 7.23 -2.28 -13.26
CA PHE A 195 7.50 -2.00 -14.66
C PHE A 195 7.88 -0.53 -14.88
N LEU A 196 7.08 0.40 -14.36
CA LEU A 196 7.36 1.84 -14.49
C LEU A 196 8.64 2.23 -13.77
N LEU A 197 8.91 1.66 -12.59
CA LEU A 197 10.16 1.86 -11.86
C LEU A 197 11.36 1.47 -12.72
N GLY A 198 11.35 0.26 -13.28
CA GLY A 198 12.43 -0.23 -14.15
C GLY A 198 12.60 0.61 -15.41
N TYR A 199 11.49 0.95 -16.06
CA TYR A 199 11.48 1.77 -17.28
C TYR A 199 12.06 3.17 -17.03
N LEU A 200 11.59 3.90 -16.02
CA LEU A 200 12.07 5.25 -15.73
C LEU A 200 13.52 5.23 -15.22
N THR A 201 13.90 4.22 -14.43
CA THR A 201 15.32 4.04 -14.04
C THR A 201 16.23 3.93 -15.27
N LYS A 202 15.80 3.16 -16.28
CA LYS A 202 16.56 2.98 -17.54
C LYS A 202 16.61 4.28 -18.35
N VAL A 203 15.47 4.96 -18.51
CA VAL A 203 15.37 6.18 -19.34
C VAL A 203 16.18 7.33 -18.75
N PHE A 204 16.09 7.54 -17.44
CA PHE A 204 16.74 8.66 -16.76
C PHE A 204 18.11 8.32 -16.15
N GLY A 205 18.57 7.07 -16.25
CA GLY A 205 19.87 6.64 -15.73
C GLY A 205 20.00 6.66 -14.21
N SER A 206 18.89 6.79 -13.45
CA SER A 206 18.93 6.84 -11.99
C SER A 206 17.72 6.15 -11.37
N GLN A 207 17.97 5.32 -10.35
CA GLN A 207 16.95 4.62 -9.59
C GLN A 207 15.98 5.58 -8.87
N ARG A 208 16.39 6.81 -8.59
CA ARG A 208 15.55 7.83 -7.94
C ARG A 208 14.31 8.16 -8.75
N TYR A 209 14.46 8.31 -10.06
CA TYR A 209 13.32 8.54 -10.95
C TYR A 209 12.37 7.35 -11.00
N GLY A 210 12.93 6.13 -10.95
CA GLY A 210 12.13 4.92 -10.84
C GLY A 210 11.31 4.90 -9.54
N VAL A 211 11.95 5.15 -8.40
CA VAL A 211 11.27 5.17 -7.09
C VAL A 211 10.25 6.32 -6.98
N ALA A 212 10.45 7.43 -7.69
CA ALA A 212 9.48 8.53 -7.73
C ALA A 212 8.10 8.10 -8.27
N VAL A 213 8.01 7.01 -9.06
CA VAL A 213 6.71 6.42 -9.48
C VAL A 213 5.86 6.04 -8.28
N VAL A 214 6.48 5.54 -7.22
CA VAL A 214 5.77 5.16 -6.00
C VAL A 214 5.05 6.36 -5.37
N LEU A 215 5.71 7.54 -5.35
CA LEU A 215 5.08 8.77 -4.89
C LEU A 215 3.81 9.10 -5.69
N VAL A 216 3.89 8.98 -7.02
CA VAL A 216 2.75 9.25 -7.90
C VAL A 216 1.59 8.29 -7.60
N LEU A 217 1.88 7.00 -7.46
CA LEU A 217 0.87 5.98 -7.14
C LEU A 217 0.23 6.23 -5.78
N LEU A 218 1.02 6.55 -4.75
CA LEU A 218 0.50 6.85 -3.41
C LEU A 218 -0.36 8.13 -3.42
N ILE A 219 0.08 9.19 -4.10
CA ILE A 219 -0.66 10.47 -4.21
C ILE A 219 -1.99 10.26 -4.93
N ILE A 220 -1.99 9.57 -6.08
CA ILE A 220 -3.22 9.30 -6.83
C ILE A 220 -4.16 8.41 -6.01
N GLY A 221 -3.65 7.35 -5.38
CA GLY A 221 -4.45 6.48 -4.52
C GLY A 221 -5.06 7.23 -3.33
N ALA A 222 -4.28 8.09 -2.66
CA ALA A 222 -4.76 8.93 -1.57
C ALA A 222 -5.81 9.95 -2.05
N ALA A 223 -5.63 10.55 -3.23
CA ALA A 223 -6.59 11.48 -3.81
C ALA A 223 -7.93 10.80 -4.13
N ILE A 224 -7.91 9.59 -4.70
CA ILE A 224 -9.15 8.84 -4.96
C ILE A 224 -9.81 8.43 -3.64
N LEU A 225 -9.04 7.99 -2.64
CA LEU A 225 -9.56 7.61 -1.33
C LEU A 225 -10.26 8.78 -0.62
N HIS A 226 -9.81 10.00 -0.85
CA HIS A 226 -10.45 11.20 -0.29
C HIS A 226 -11.93 11.30 -0.66
N TYR A 227 -12.31 10.90 -1.89
CA TYR A 227 -13.69 10.92 -2.38
C TYR A 227 -14.55 9.73 -1.95
N VAL A 228 -14.03 8.80 -1.16
CA VAL A 228 -14.81 7.72 -0.55
C VAL A 228 -15.58 8.29 0.64
N ASP A 229 -16.86 7.98 0.72
CA ASP A 229 -17.69 8.31 1.87
C ASP A 229 -17.85 7.06 2.74
N GLU A 230 -17.21 7.08 3.92
CA GLU A 230 -17.17 5.94 4.83
C GLU A 230 -18.57 5.64 5.40
N ASP A 231 -19.29 6.66 5.86
CA ASP A 231 -20.59 6.51 6.50
C ASP A 231 -21.63 5.96 5.52
N SER A 232 -21.69 6.54 4.32
CA SER A 232 -22.57 6.05 3.24
C SER A 232 -22.22 4.61 2.78
N GLY A 233 -20.93 4.24 2.86
CA GLY A 233 -20.47 2.90 2.54
C GLY A 233 -20.93 1.88 3.57
N ILE A 234 -20.79 2.18 4.86
CA ILE A 234 -21.21 1.33 5.98
C ILE A 234 -22.74 1.18 6.01
N GLU A 235 -23.49 2.27 5.83
CA GLU A 235 -24.95 2.21 5.82
C GLU A 235 -25.49 1.29 4.73
N LYS A 236 -24.88 1.29 3.54
CA LYS A 236 -25.26 0.38 2.45
C LYS A 236 -24.84 -1.06 2.67
N GLY A 237 -23.75 -1.29 3.39
CA GLY A 237 -23.29 -2.63 3.77
C GLY A 237 -24.15 -3.27 4.86
N SER A 238 -24.83 -2.46 5.66
CA SER A 238 -25.72 -2.95 6.75
C SER A 238 -27.12 -3.31 6.31
N LYS A 239 -27.55 -2.89 5.12
CA LYS A 239 -28.85 -3.19 4.50
C LYS A 239 -28.77 -4.44 3.62
#